data_0b4f6648a976ecf7273ff4945de3eaae
#
_entry.id   0b4f6648a976ecf7273ff4945de3eaae
#
_cell.length_a   1.000
_cell.length_b   1.000
_cell.length_c   1.000
_cell.angle_alpha   90.00
_cell.angle_beta   90.00
_cell.angle_gamma   90.00
#
_symmetry.space_group_name_H-M   'P 1'
#
loop_
_entity.id
_entity.type
_entity.pdbx_description
1 polymer ?
#
loop_
_entity_poly.entity_id
_entity_poly.type
_entity_poly.pdbx_seq_one_letter_code
_entity_poly.pdbx_strand_id
1 'polypeptide(L)'
;MLIPAAVCLALAILWHRRVLIVVAAFALAVMGWWHKGYFIPTARVSGAAQAAAAATADPSDSVARIMTLNTRNGNADAQEIVALCRSRNVEVLCLQELSDGFADELSQAGIDELLPYHVVSLGASEVNNGGRNGIWTLAPMDNVSRNLLSIETSSMPAASIVVGDRTLRFVSVHPNSPVRGAQGLWASGLSVIESLAEYDHNYVIMGDFNSTWDHERLRSLLGDAFVDAGEQSGQGFHMTYPSSSKIPSLIEIDHIVYAKNAGVVVSDLDAVAISGSDHRALIATLEVQ
;
A
#
# COMPACT_ATOMS: atom_id res chain seq x y z
N MET A 1 -1.72 -14.23 12.71
CA MET A 1 -1.48 -15.59 13.32
C MET A 1 -0.54 -15.56 14.54
N LEU A 2 0.40 -14.63 14.67
CA LEU A 2 1.35 -14.54 15.83
C LEU A 2 0.65 -14.41 17.19
N ILE A 3 -0.40 -13.56 17.30
CA ILE A 3 -1.10 -13.31 18.57
C ILE A 3 -1.76 -14.58 19.12
N PRO A 4 -2.57 -15.34 18.36
CA PRO A 4 -3.13 -16.60 18.85
C PRO A 4 -2.08 -17.61 19.32
N ALA A 5 -0.97 -17.74 18.60
CA ALA A 5 0.12 -18.65 18.98
C ALA A 5 0.79 -18.23 20.30
N ALA A 6 1.01 -16.92 20.50
CA ALA A 6 1.54 -16.38 21.75
C ALA A 6 0.59 -16.60 22.93
N VAL A 7 -0.72 -16.42 22.73
CA VAL A 7 -1.75 -16.70 23.74
C VAL A 7 -1.77 -18.20 24.08
N CYS A 8 -1.72 -19.07 23.07
CA CYS A 8 -1.65 -20.52 23.31
C CYS A 8 -0.41 -20.91 24.10
N LEU A 9 0.75 -20.31 23.82
CA LEU A 9 1.97 -20.54 24.57
C LEU A 9 1.83 -20.12 26.04
N ALA A 10 1.32 -18.91 26.28
CA ALA A 10 1.10 -18.38 27.62
C ALA A 10 0.15 -19.27 28.44
N LEU A 11 -0.97 -19.68 27.86
CA LEU A 11 -1.92 -20.59 28.50
C LEU A 11 -1.32 -21.98 28.74
N ALA A 12 -0.53 -22.51 27.80
CA ALA A 12 0.14 -23.81 27.95
C ALA A 12 1.18 -23.80 29.08
N ILE A 13 1.90 -22.68 29.25
CA ILE A 13 2.82 -22.47 30.38
C ILE A 13 2.04 -22.40 31.69
N LEU A 14 0.98 -21.60 31.74
CA LEU A 14 0.15 -21.41 32.94
C LEU A 14 -0.46 -22.75 33.45
N TRP A 15 -0.86 -23.61 32.51
CA TRP A 15 -1.43 -24.92 32.83
C TRP A 15 -0.44 -26.06 32.82
N HIS A 16 0.88 -25.76 32.79
CA HIS A 16 1.98 -26.74 32.81
C HIS A 16 1.87 -27.84 31.74
N ARG A 17 1.32 -27.53 30.56
CA ARG A 17 1.11 -28.47 29.45
C ARG A 17 2.36 -28.56 28.56
N ARG A 18 3.36 -29.35 28.97
CA ARG A 18 4.69 -29.44 28.32
C ARG A 18 4.63 -29.63 26.81
N VAL A 19 3.77 -30.53 26.32
CA VAL A 19 3.64 -30.79 24.88
C VAL A 19 3.10 -29.54 24.14
N LEU A 20 2.07 -28.90 24.70
CA LEU A 20 1.51 -27.67 24.12
C LEU A 20 2.50 -26.51 24.15
N ILE A 21 3.36 -26.42 25.17
CA ILE A 21 4.44 -25.42 25.24
C ILE A 21 5.39 -25.62 24.06
N VAL A 22 5.85 -26.85 23.81
CA VAL A 22 6.78 -27.15 22.71
C VAL A 22 6.14 -26.86 21.36
N VAL A 23 4.90 -27.28 21.14
CA VAL A 23 4.18 -27.04 19.88
C VAL A 23 3.96 -25.56 19.65
N ALA A 24 3.51 -24.80 20.65
CA ALA A 24 3.26 -23.36 20.52
C ALA A 24 4.58 -22.58 20.34
N ALA A 25 5.64 -22.96 21.03
CA ALA A 25 6.97 -22.35 20.85
C ALA A 25 7.51 -22.61 19.43
N PHE A 26 7.37 -23.84 18.93
CA PHE A 26 7.74 -24.16 17.56
C PHE A 26 6.92 -23.36 16.53
N ALA A 27 5.60 -23.28 16.71
CA ALA A 27 4.74 -22.47 15.85
C ALA A 27 5.16 -21.00 15.85
N LEU A 28 5.47 -20.42 17.02
CA LEU A 28 5.99 -19.05 17.12
C LEU A 28 7.34 -18.87 16.42
N ALA A 29 8.24 -19.83 16.54
CA ALA A 29 9.53 -19.76 15.86
C ALA A 29 9.37 -19.82 14.33
N VAL A 30 8.49 -20.68 13.81
CA VAL A 30 8.17 -20.75 12.38
C VAL A 30 7.55 -19.45 11.92
N MET A 31 6.60 -18.90 12.67
CA MET A 31 5.94 -17.65 12.32
C MET A 31 6.91 -16.45 12.40
N GLY A 32 7.78 -16.41 13.41
CA GLY A 32 8.82 -15.38 13.49
C GLY A 32 9.79 -15.45 12.31
N TRP A 33 10.18 -16.66 11.89
CA TRP A 33 10.97 -16.85 10.68
C TRP A 33 10.23 -16.39 9.42
N TRP A 34 8.94 -16.68 9.32
CA TRP A 34 8.08 -16.33 8.19
C TRP A 34 7.92 -14.80 8.02
N HIS A 35 7.86 -14.07 9.14
CA HIS A 35 7.70 -12.62 9.15
C HIS A 35 9.01 -11.88 9.44
N LYS A 36 10.15 -12.53 9.29
CA LYS A 36 11.45 -11.94 9.67
C LYS A 36 11.75 -10.60 8.98
N GLY A 37 11.31 -10.42 7.72
CA GLY A 37 11.52 -9.20 6.97
C GLY A 37 10.89 -7.98 7.61
N TYR A 38 9.75 -8.13 8.27
CA TYR A 38 9.13 -7.05 9.04
C TYR A 38 9.96 -6.58 10.25
N PHE A 39 10.96 -7.33 10.69
CA PHE A 39 11.76 -7.00 11.87
C PHE A 39 13.27 -6.91 11.58
N ILE A 40 13.70 -7.46 10.47
CA ILE A 40 15.10 -7.46 10.03
C ILE A 40 15.15 -6.85 8.63
N PRO A 41 15.58 -5.60 8.49
CA PRO A 41 15.56 -4.92 7.20
C PRO A 41 16.53 -5.55 6.21
N THR A 42 16.12 -5.62 4.96
CA THR A 42 17.02 -5.95 3.84
C THR A 42 17.48 -4.69 3.11
N ALA A 43 16.68 -3.63 3.10
CA ALA A 43 17.04 -2.31 2.63
C ALA A 43 16.21 -1.23 3.34
N ARG A 44 16.76 -0.03 3.44
CA ARG A 44 16.10 1.17 3.97
C ARG A 44 16.60 2.39 3.23
N VAL A 45 15.73 3.40 3.13
CA VAL A 45 16.13 4.74 2.67
C VAL A 45 17.20 5.32 3.58
N SER A 46 18.06 6.15 3.03
CA SER A 46 19.13 6.82 3.77
C SER A 46 18.57 7.85 4.76
N GLY A 47 19.34 8.18 5.78
CA GLY A 47 18.99 9.27 6.70
C GLY A 47 18.90 10.63 5.98
N ALA A 48 19.65 10.82 4.90
CA ALA A 48 19.55 12.01 4.05
C ALA A 48 18.21 12.07 3.32
N ALA A 49 17.74 10.95 2.76
CA ALA A 49 16.43 10.88 2.11
C ALA A 49 15.28 11.12 3.10
N GLN A 50 15.36 10.55 4.32
CA GLN A 50 14.37 10.85 5.36
C GLN A 50 14.33 12.34 5.73
N ALA A 51 15.50 12.97 5.83
CA ALA A 51 15.59 14.41 6.11
C ALA A 51 15.06 15.26 4.96
N ALA A 52 15.34 14.89 3.71
CA ALA A 52 14.82 15.55 2.51
C ALA A 52 13.29 15.46 2.46
N ALA A 53 12.72 14.27 2.56
CA ALA A 53 11.27 14.03 2.58
C ALA A 53 10.54 14.78 3.71
N ALA A 54 11.20 14.97 4.86
CA ALA A 54 10.63 15.71 5.99
C ALA A 54 10.74 17.24 5.83
N ALA A 55 11.66 17.74 5.03
CA ALA A 55 11.92 19.17 4.89
C ALA A 55 10.89 19.85 3.99
N THR A 56 10.75 19.40 2.77
CA THR A 56 9.81 19.94 1.75
C THR A 56 9.63 18.93 0.63
N ALA A 57 8.49 19.00 -0.05
CA ALA A 57 8.29 18.30 -1.32
C ALA A 57 9.12 18.99 -2.41
N ASP A 58 9.96 18.21 -3.12
CA ASP A 58 10.78 18.72 -4.22
C ASP A 58 10.79 17.71 -5.38
N PRO A 59 10.00 17.94 -6.44
CA PRO A 59 9.90 17.00 -7.55
C PRO A 59 11.19 16.89 -8.40
N SER A 60 12.22 17.65 -8.06
CA SER A 60 13.50 17.65 -8.79
C SER A 60 14.59 16.82 -8.10
N ASP A 61 14.38 16.40 -6.87
CA ASP A 61 15.35 15.58 -6.13
C ASP A 61 15.18 14.06 -6.38
N SER A 62 15.98 13.25 -5.74
CA SER A 62 15.96 11.79 -5.86
C SER A 62 15.08 11.09 -4.81
N VAL A 63 14.23 11.84 -4.12
CA VAL A 63 13.38 11.36 -3.03
C VAL A 63 11.93 11.73 -3.32
N ALA A 64 10.99 10.87 -2.97
CA ALA A 64 9.58 11.19 -3.02
C ALA A 64 8.85 10.68 -1.77
N ARG A 65 7.97 11.50 -1.20
CA ARG A 65 7.01 11.06 -0.20
C ARG A 65 5.77 10.54 -0.89
N ILE A 66 5.43 9.28 -0.68
CA ILE A 66 4.34 8.59 -1.35
C ILE A 66 3.30 8.11 -0.35
N MET A 67 2.01 8.14 -0.75
CA MET A 67 0.89 7.78 0.12
C MET A 67 -0.17 6.99 -0.65
N THR A 68 -0.77 5.98 -0.02
CA THR A 68 -1.96 5.30 -0.52
C THR A 68 -3.05 5.23 0.54
N LEU A 69 -4.32 5.29 0.12
CA LEU A 69 -5.49 5.19 0.99
C LEU A 69 -6.71 4.68 0.23
N ASN A 70 -7.36 3.64 0.76
CA ASN A 70 -8.71 3.30 0.38
C ASN A 70 -9.69 4.29 1.04
N THR A 71 -10.50 4.99 0.26
CA THR A 71 -11.39 6.07 0.73
C THR A 71 -12.76 5.56 1.21
N ARG A 72 -12.98 4.25 1.18
CA ARG A 72 -14.26 3.63 1.56
C ARG A 72 -15.44 4.24 0.81
N ASN A 73 -15.49 4.03 -0.50
CA ASN A 73 -16.52 4.59 -1.39
C ASN A 73 -16.66 6.13 -1.30
N GLY A 74 -15.53 6.83 -1.15
CA GLY A 74 -15.49 8.28 -1.03
C GLY A 74 -16.04 8.83 0.29
N ASN A 75 -16.07 8.03 1.36
CA ASN A 75 -16.50 8.49 2.68
C ASN A 75 -15.35 9.11 3.50
N ALA A 76 -14.10 8.96 3.08
CA ALA A 76 -12.96 9.57 3.75
C ALA A 76 -13.05 11.10 3.71
N ASP A 77 -12.59 11.77 4.75
CA ASP A 77 -12.59 13.24 4.83
C ASP A 77 -11.51 13.82 3.88
N ALA A 78 -11.96 14.47 2.81
CA ALA A 78 -11.09 15.06 1.80
C ALA A 78 -10.17 16.16 2.39
N GLN A 79 -10.62 16.91 3.38
CA GLN A 79 -9.82 17.95 4.04
C GLN A 79 -8.71 17.34 4.90
N GLU A 80 -9.00 16.24 5.62
CA GLU A 80 -7.98 15.53 6.38
C GLU A 80 -6.93 14.90 5.43
N ILE A 81 -7.35 14.35 4.29
CA ILE A 81 -6.42 13.81 3.27
C ILE A 81 -5.47 14.93 2.79
N VAL A 82 -6.01 16.09 2.39
CA VAL A 82 -5.21 17.22 1.91
C VAL A 82 -4.30 17.77 3.00
N ALA A 83 -4.81 17.90 4.23
CA ALA A 83 -4.01 18.33 5.37
C ALA A 83 -2.86 17.34 5.68
N LEU A 84 -3.11 16.03 5.57
CA LEU A 84 -2.10 15.00 5.73
C LEU A 84 -1.05 15.08 4.61
N CYS A 85 -1.47 15.20 3.34
CA CYS A 85 -0.55 15.40 2.22
C CYS A 85 0.36 16.62 2.43
N ARG A 86 -0.21 17.74 2.86
CA ARG A 86 0.55 18.96 3.14
C ARG A 86 1.54 18.78 4.29
N SER A 87 1.10 18.21 5.41
CA SER A 87 1.93 18.05 6.61
C SER A 87 3.03 17.01 6.47
N ARG A 88 2.89 16.09 5.52
CA ARG A 88 3.83 15.00 5.26
C ARG A 88 4.63 15.18 3.97
N ASN A 89 4.46 16.32 3.28
CA ASN A 89 5.11 16.61 2.00
C ASN A 89 4.88 15.53 0.94
N VAL A 90 3.64 15.01 0.84
CA VAL A 90 3.31 13.94 -0.11
C VAL A 90 3.45 14.46 -1.54
N GLU A 91 4.12 13.70 -2.38
CA GLU A 91 4.37 14.01 -3.79
C GLU A 91 3.64 13.09 -4.75
N VAL A 92 3.29 11.87 -4.28
CA VAL A 92 2.45 10.92 -5.02
C VAL A 92 1.40 10.36 -4.08
N LEU A 93 0.13 10.52 -4.47
CA LEU A 93 -1.02 10.01 -3.74
C LEU A 93 -1.79 9.03 -4.64
N CYS A 94 -1.97 7.80 -4.18
CA CYS A 94 -2.85 6.80 -4.77
C CYS A 94 -4.09 6.61 -3.90
N LEU A 95 -5.27 6.74 -4.50
CA LEU A 95 -6.54 6.55 -3.79
C LEU A 95 -7.36 5.44 -4.44
N GLN A 96 -8.08 4.68 -3.61
CA GLN A 96 -8.97 3.61 -4.01
C GLN A 96 -10.39 3.91 -3.52
N GLU A 97 -11.37 3.27 -4.14
CA GLU A 97 -12.80 3.43 -3.82
C GLU A 97 -13.30 4.88 -3.90
N LEU A 98 -12.87 5.64 -4.90
CA LEU A 98 -13.39 6.98 -5.12
C LEU A 98 -14.84 6.91 -5.59
N SER A 99 -15.73 7.66 -4.93
CA SER A 99 -17.09 7.92 -5.41
C SER A 99 -17.09 8.91 -6.60
N ASP A 100 -18.21 8.99 -7.30
CA ASP A 100 -18.43 10.08 -8.25
C ASP A 100 -18.41 11.40 -7.48
N GLY A 101 -17.61 12.37 -7.95
CA GLY A 101 -17.47 13.67 -7.31
C GLY A 101 -16.38 13.76 -6.24
N PHE A 102 -15.82 12.65 -5.72
CA PHE A 102 -14.78 12.74 -4.68
C PHE A 102 -13.51 13.46 -5.16
N ALA A 103 -13.17 13.35 -6.45
CA ALA A 103 -12.09 14.14 -7.03
C ALA A 103 -12.37 15.65 -6.96
N ASP A 104 -13.62 16.07 -7.16
CA ASP A 104 -14.03 17.47 -7.03
C ASP A 104 -13.99 17.93 -5.56
N GLU A 105 -14.33 17.05 -4.61
CA GLU A 105 -14.20 17.32 -3.17
C GLU A 105 -12.75 17.52 -2.77
N LEU A 106 -11.82 16.70 -3.27
CA LEU A 106 -10.38 16.87 -3.08
C LEU A 106 -9.88 18.19 -3.67
N SER A 107 -10.34 18.56 -4.88
CA SER A 107 -10.00 19.85 -5.50
C SER A 107 -10.52 21.02 -4.66
N GLN A 108 -11.75 20.95 -4.16
CA GLN A 108 -12.32 21.96 -3.26
C GLN A 108 -11.55 22.03 -1.91
N ALA A 109 -11.01 20.91 -1.43
CA ALA A 109 -10.16 20.86 -0.25
C ALA A 109 -8.74 21.41 -0.50
N GLY A 110 -8.35 21.65 -1.76
CA GLY A 110 -7.08 22.27 -2.14
C GLY A 110 -5.97 21.27 -2.52
N ILE A 111 -6.31 20.06 -2.96
CA ILE A 111 -5.31 19.08 -3.41
C ILE A 111 -4.54 19.58 -4.62
N ASP A 112 -5.18 20.35 -5.53
CA ASP A 112 -4.58 20.84 -6.77
C ASP A 112 -3.44 21.84 -6.53
N GLU A 113 -3.41 22.49 -5.36
CA GLU A 113 -2.29 23.33 -4.93
C GLU A 113 -1.04 22.53 -4.54
N LEU A 114 -1.23 21.27 -4.14
CA LEU A 114 -0.16 20.39 -3.68
C LEU A 114 0.25 19.40 -4.78
N LEU A 115 -0.73 18.78 -5.43
CA LEU A 115 -0.57 17.71 -6.40
C LEU A 115 -1.39 18.06 -7.67
N PRO A 116 -0.86 18.96 -8.53
CA PRO A 116 -1.65 19.54 -9.63
C PRO A 116 -1.95 18.58 -10.77
N TYR A 117 -1.27 17.44 -10.84
CA TYR A 117 -1.49 16.46 -11.89
C TYR A 117 -2.24 15.26 -11.34
N HIS A 118 -3.29 14.81 -12.05
CA HIS A 118 -4.01 13.62 -11.61
C HIS A 118 -4.59 12.81 -12.77
N VAL A 119 -4.82 11.53 -12.50
CA VAL A 119 -5.56 10.61 -13.35
C VAL A 119 -6.52 9.79 -12.50
N VAL A 120 -7.78 9.74 -12.90
CA VAL A 120 -8.81 8.90 -12.28
C VAL A 120 -9.25 7.84 -13.27
N SER A 121 -9.44 6.61 -12.81
CA SER A 121 -9.81 5.46 -13.64
C SER A 121 -11.17 5.63 -14.31
N LEU A 122 -11.43 4.82 -15.34
CA LEU A 122 -12.73 4.74 -16.02
C LEU A 122 -13.69 3.91 -15.17
N GLY A 123 -14.89 4.40 -14.98
CA GLY A 123 -16.00 3.69 -14.36
C GLY A 123 -15.75 3.20 -12.93
N ALA A 124 -16.83 3.09 -12.18
CA ALA A 124 -16.85 2.36 -10.93
C ALA A 124 -17.35 0.94 -11.19
N SER A 125 -16.84 -0.06 -10.47
CA SER A 125 -17.44 -1.38 -10.44
C SER A 125 -18.69 -1.35 -9.56
N GLU A 126 -19.78 -1.96 -10.03
CA GLU A 126 -20.96 -2.19 -9.19
C GLU A 126 -20.83 -3.45 -8.33
N VAL A 127 -19.80 -4.23 -8.60
CA VAL A 127 -19.54 -5.51 -7.95
C VAL A 127 -18.41 -5.34 -6.97
N ASN A 128 -18.64 -5.64 -5.71
CA ASN A 128 -17.65 -5.80 -4.64
C ASN A 128 -16.35 -4.98 -4.82
N ASN A 129 -15.96 -4.14 -3.90
CA ASN A 129 -14.88 -3.16 -4.03
C ASN A 129 -15.15 -2.09 -5.10
N GLY A 130 -16.37 -1.55 -5.09
CA GLY A 130 -16.78 -0.47 -5.98
C GLY A 130 -15.86 0.75 -5.92
N GLY A 131 -16.21 1.75 -6.70
CA GLY A 131 -15.46 2.99 -6.78
C GLY A 131 -14.38 2.99 -7.85
N ARG A 132 -13.76 4.16 -7.99
CA ARG A 132 -12.67 4.41 -8.91
C ARG A 132 -11.36 4.43 -8.17
N ASN A 133 -10.27 4.20 -8.88
CA ASN A 133 -8.93 4.44 -8.37
C ASN A 133 -8.36 5.71 -9.01
N GLY A 134 -7.46 6.38 -8.32
CA GLY A 134 -6.83 7.59 -8.82
C GLY A 134 -5.40 7.76 -8.36
N ILE A 135 -4.66 8.59 -9.09
CA ILE A 135 -3.28 8.98 -8.77
C ILE A 135 -3.21 10.51 -8.89
N TRP A 136 -2.64 11.16 -7.89
CA TRP A 136 -2.29 12.58 -7.88
C TRP A 136 -0.79 12.73 -7.68
N THR A 137 -0.16 13.68 -8.39
CA THR A 137 1.30 13.87 -8.31
C THR A 137 1.69 15.35 -8.30
N LEU A 138 2.79 15.66 -7.61
CA LEU A 138 3.44 16.96 -7.66
C LEU A 138 4.20 17.14 -8.99
N ALA A 139 4.95 16.11 -9.42
CA ALA A 139 5.65 16.10 -10.71
C ALA A 139 4.68 15.89 -11.88
N PRO A 140 4.97 16.46 -13.07
CA PRO A 140 4.20 16.18 -14.28
C PRO A 140 4.12 14.70 -14.61
N MET A 141 2.93 14.26 -15.03
CA MET A 141 2.69 12.89 -15.47
C MET A 141 2.97 12.69 -16.95
N ASP A 142 3.61 11.58 -17.29
CA ASP A 142 3.76 11.09 -18.67
C ASP A 142 3.17 9.68 -18.79
N ASN A 143 2.95 9.24 -20.02
CA ASN A 143 2.43 7.89 -20.34
C ASN A 143 1.20 7.50 -19.48
N VAL A 144 0.24 8.42 -19.38
CA VAL A 144 -0.94 8.26 -18.52
C VAL A 144 -1.89 7.21 -19.06
N SER A 145 -2.33 6.28 -18.20
CA SER A 145 -3.37 5.30 -18.49
C SER A 145 -4.47 5.37 -17.43
N ARG A 146 -5.72 5.38 -17.85
CA ARG A 146 -6.88 5.29 -16.94
C ARG A 146 -7.23 3.84 -16.55
N ASN A 147 -6.68 2.88 -17.29
CA ASN A 147 -6.76 1.44 -16.98
C ASN A 147 -5.61 0.74 -17.70
N LEU A 148 -4.52 0.44 -16.99
CA LEU A 148 -3.31 -0.16 -17.55
C LEU A 148 -3.54 -1.61 -17.99
N LEU A 149 -4.09 -2.40 -17.08
CA LEU A 149 -4.55 -3.78 -17.32
C LEU A 149 -5.94 -3.94 -16.71
N SER A 150 -6.79 -4.73 -17.35
CA SER A 150 -8.16 -4.94 -16.87
C SER A 150 -8.20 -5.95 -15.73
N ILE A 151 -8.63 -5.51 -14.58
CA ILE A 151 -9.15 -6.38 -13.51
C ILE A 151 -10.67 -6.39 -13.67
N GLU A 152 -11.30 -7.56 -13.57
CA GLU A 152 -12.74 -7.74 -13.85
C GLU A 152 -13.64 -6.77 -13.08
N THR A 153 -13.23 -6.41 -11.88
CA THR A 153 -14.03 -5.62 -10.92
C THR A 153 -13.44 -4.26 -10.59
N SER A 154 -12.27 -3.92 -11.13
CA SER A 154 -11.56 -2.68 -10.83
C SER A 154 -10.74 -2.23 -12.02
N SER A 155 -10.32 -0.97 -12.02
CA SER A 155 -9.42 -0.41 -13.03
C SER A 155 -8.09 -0.01 -12.37
N MET A 156 -7.00 -0.17 -13.11
CA MET A 156 -5.65 0.18 -12.68
C MET A 156 -5.18 1.45 -13.39
N PRO A 157 -5.44 2.66 -12.88
CA PRO A 157 -4.82 3.86 -13.43
C PRO A 157 -3.31 3.82 -13.19
N ALA A 158 -2.56 4.35 -14.15
CA ALA A 158 -1.12 4.41 -14.09
C ALA A 158 -0.59 5.69 -14.70
N ALA A 159 0.52 6.19 -14.17
CA ALA A 159 1.25 7.34 -14.69
C ALA A 159 2.74 7.17 -14.47
N SER A 160 3.55 7.69 -15.39
CA SER A 160 5.00 7.75 -15.22
C SER A 160 5.36 9.15 -14.73
N ILE A 161 6.25 9.22 -13.74
CA ILE A 161 6.88 10.47 -13.29
C ILE A 161 8.38 10.28 -13.19
N VAL A 162 9.11 11.38 -13.28
CA VAL A 162 10.56 11.40 -13.04
C VAL A 162 10.80 11.70 -11.56
N VAL A 163 11.62 10.87 -10.92
CA VAL A 163 12.17 11.10 -9.58
C VAL A 163 13.68 10.95 -9.68
N GLY A 164 14.41 12.02 -9.39
CA GLY A 164 15.85 12.05 -9.64
C GLY A 164 16.18 11.81 -11.13
N ASP A 165 16.97 10.76 -11.40
CA ASP A 165 17.34 10.33 -12.76
C ASP A 165 16.51 9.15 -13.29
N ARG A 166 15.46 8.73 -12.57
CA ARG A 166 14.64 7.57 -12.91
C ARG A 166 13.23 7.97 -13.34
N THR A 167 12.73 7.31 -14.38
CA THR A 167 11.31 7.31 -14.70
C THR A 167 10.65 6.13 -13.97
N LEU A 168 9.76 6.43 -13.03
CA LEU A 168 9.01 5.45 -12.25
C LEU A 168 7.56 5.41 -12.73
N ARG A 169 7.00 4.19 -12.84
CA ARG A 169 5.62 3.99 -13.24
C ARG A 169 4.75 3.66 -12.04
N PHE A 170 4.02 4.64 -11.57
CA PHE A 170 3.07 4.47 -10.47
C PHE A 170 1.77 3.85 -10.98
N VAL A 171 1.24 2.90 -10.19
CA VAL A 171 -0.01 2.19 -10.48
C VAL A 171 -0.83 2.15 -9.20
N SER A 172 -2.09 2.60 -9.26
CA SER A 172 -3.04 2.46 -8.16
C SER A 172 -3.90 1.21 -8.38
N VAL A 173 -3.94 0.31 -7.39
CA VAL A 173 -4.59 -0.99 -7.50
C VAL A 173 -5.62 -1.22 -6.41
N HIS A 174 -6.69 -1.97 -6.75
CA HIS A 174 -7.69 -2.42 -5.80
C HIS A 174 -8.37 -3.70 -6.31
N PRO A 175 -7.74 -4.88 -6.19
CA PRO A 175 -8.37 -6.15 -6.50
C PRO A 175 -9.51 -6.45 -5.51
N ASN A 176 -10.40 -7.37 -5.86
CA ASN A 176 -11.48 -7.80 -4.98
C ASN A 176 -10.98 -8.24 -3.59
N SER A 177 -11.86 -8.14 -2.60
CA SER A 177 -11.64 -8.77 -1.30
C SER A 177 -11.90 -10.28 -1.37
N PRO A 178 -11.17 -11.11 -0.58
CA PRO A 178 -11.31 -12.57 -0.57
C PRO A 178 -12.54 -13.04 0.22
N VAL A 179 -13.70 -12.38 0.04
CA VAL A 179 -14.94 -12.77 0.68
C VAL A 179 -15.47 -14.09 0.12
N ARG A 180 -16.31 -14.76 0.90
CA ARG A 180 -16.89 -16.04 0.51
C ARG A 180 -17.63 -15.93 -0.83
N GLY A 181 -17.22 -16.75 -1.78
CA GLY A 181 -17.77 -16.76 -3.15
C GLY A 181 -17.06 -15.85 -4.15
N ALA A 182 -16.18 -14.94 -3.70
CA ALA A 182 -15.41 -14.05 -4.56
C ALA A 182 -13.90 -14.33 -4.58
N GLN A 183 -13.44 -15.44 -3.96
CA GLN A 183 -12.01 -15.79 -3.89
C GLN A 183 -11.37 -15.95 -5.30
N GLY A 184 -12.16 -16.41 -6.29
CA GLY A 184 -11.69 -16.52 -7.68
C GLY A 184 -11.40 -15.16 -8.30
N LEU A 185 -12.28 -14.18 -8.10
CA LEU A 185 -12.10 -12.80 -8.58
C LEU A 185 -10.91 -12.12 -7.90
N TRP A 186 -10.78 -12.30 -6.58
CA TRP A 186 -9.63 -11.84 -5.82
C TRP A 186 -8.31 -12.41 -6.35
N ALA A 187 -8.22 -13.74 -6.51
CA ALA A 187 -7.04 -14.41 -7.02
C ALA A 187 -6.69 -13.98 -8.45
N SER A 188 -7.70 -13.84 -9.32
CA SER A 188 -7.55 -13.35 -10.69
C SER A 188 -7.02 -11.91 -10.71
N GLY A 189 -7.58 -11.02 -9.87
CA GLY A 189 -7.11 -9.64 -9.77
C GLY A 189 -5.64 -9.53 -9.37
N LEU A 190 -5.20 -10.33 -8.39
CA LEU A 190 -3.78 -10.40 -8.00
C LEU A 190 -2.89 -10.96 -9.12
N SER A 191 -3.38 -11.95 -9.90
CA SER A 191 -2.62 -12.48 -11.04
C SER A 191 -2.47 -11.44 -12.18
N VAL A 192 -3.46 -10.57 -12.38
CA VAL A 192 -3.33 -9.45 -13.33
C VAL A 192 -2.26 -8.46 -12.86
N ILE A 193 -2.20 -8.14 -11.56
CA ILE A 193 -1.14 -7.28 -11.01
C ILE A 193 0.23 -7.97 -11.14
N GLU A 194 0.31 -9.28 -10.84
CA GLU A 194 1.52 -10.10 -11.00
C GLU A 194 2.08 -10.02 -12.43
N SER A 195 1.20 -10.01 -13.45
CA SER A 195 1.61 -9.94 -14.87
C SER A 195 2.30 -8.64 -15.26
N LEU A 196 2.27 -7.59 -14.42
CA LEU A 196 3.08 -6.38 -14.63
C LEU A 196 4.58 -6.70 -14.68
N ALA A 197 5.02 -7.79 -14.07
CA ALA A 197 6.40 -8.27 -14.14
C ALA A 197 6.85 -8.64 -15.57
N GLU A 198 5.92 -8.85 -16.49
CA GLU A 198 6.22 -9.20 -17.89
C GLU A 198 6.56 -7.95 -18.75
N TYR A 199 6.34 -6.76 -18.21
CA TYR A 199 6.56 -5.50 -18.91
C TYR A 199 7.80 -4.78 -18.36
N ASP A 200 8.58 -4.19 -19.22
CA ASP A 200 9.83 -3.49 -18.87
C ASP A 200 9.55 -2.06 -18.38
N HIS A 201 9.16 -1.95 -17.12
CA HIS A 201 8.94 -0.66 -16.44
C HIS A 201 9.41 -0.71 -14.98
N ASN A 202 9.86 0.43 -14.47
CA ASN A 202 10.19 0.63 -13.06
C ASN A 202 8.90 0.86 -12.26
N TYR A 203 8.15 -0.20 -12.00
CA TYR A 203 6.87 -0.09 -11.33
C TYR A 203 6.99 0.26 -9.86
N VAL A 204 6.07 1.14 -9.40
CA VAL A 204 5.70 1.36 -7.99
C VAL A 204 4.18 1.17 -7.92
N ILE A 205 3.73 0.09 -7.31
CA ILE A 205 2.34 -0.35 -7.27
C ILE A 205 1.82 -0.10 -5.86
N MET A 206 0.79 0.69 -5.72
CA MET A 206 0.28 1.14 -4.43
C MET A 206 -1.22 0.92 -4.35
N GLY A 207 -1.71 0.51 -3.20
CA GLY A 207 -3.15 0.39 -2.99
C GLY A 207 -3.55 -0.65 -1.96
N ASP A 208 -4.85 -0.89 -1.90
CA ASP A 208 -5.47 -1.97 -1.16
C ASP A 208 -5.41 -3.26 -1.98
N PHE A 209 -4.50 -4.16 -1.61
CA PHE A 209 -4.36 -5.46 -2.26
C PHE A 209 -5.36 -6.49 -1.73
N ASN A 210 -6.13 -6.14 -0.70
CA ASN A 210 -7.04 -7.06 -0.02
C ASN A 210 -6.34 -8.37 0.41
N SER A 211 -5.04 -8.27 0.70
CA SER A 211 -4.16 -9.40 0.97
C SER A 211 -3.18 -9.04 2.05
N THR A 212 -2.91 -9.97 2.95
CA THR A 212 -1.83 -9.87 3.94
C THR A 212 -0.65 -10.72 3.50
N TRP A 213 0.52 -10.52 4.11
CA TRP A 213 1.69 -11.39 3.93
C TRP A 213 1.41 -12.89 4.13
N ASP A 214 0.42 -13.23 4.98
CA ASP A 214 0.02 -14.64 5.20
C ASP A 214 -0.66 -15.28 3.97
N HIS A 215 -1.18 -14.48 3.03
CA HIS A 215 -1.77 -15.00 1.80
C HIS A 215 -0.69 -15.44 0.80
N GLU A 216 -0.76 -16.69 0.35
CA GLU A 216 0.15 -17.23 -0.67
C GLU A 216 0.11 -16.42 -1.96
N ARG A 217 -1.08 -15.94 -2.35
CA ARG A 217 -1.26 -15.15 -3.58
C ARG A 217 -0.50 -13.83 -3.59
N LEU A 218 -0.40 -13.13 -2.45
CA LEU A 218 0.43 -11.92 -2.36
C LEU A 218 1.91 -12.28 -2.54
N ARG A 219 2.38 -13.32 -1.87
CA ARG A 219 3.78 -13.76 -2.00
C ARG A 219 4.11 -14.27 -3.40
N SER A 220 3.15 -14.95 -4.08
CA SER A 220 3.30 -15.33 -5.49
C SER A 220 3.43 -14.11 -6.40
N LEU A 221 2.57 -13.11 -6.20
CA LEU A 221 2.62 -11.83 -6.94
C LEU A 221 3.99 -11.17 -6.78
N LEU A 222 4.53 -11.12 -5.56
CA LEU A 222 5.85 -10.55 -5.33
C LEU A 222 6.94 -11.35 -6.05
N GLY A 223 6.95 -12.67 -5.88
CA GLY A 223 7.86 -13.59 -6.53
C GLY A 223 9.32 -13.13 -6.54
N ASP A 224 9.94 -13.24 -7.70
CA ASP A 224 11.29 -12.71 -7.93
C ASP A 224 11.32 -11.31 -8.54
N ALA A 225 10.16 -10.76 -8.92
CA ALA A 225 10.05 -9.50 -9.66
C ALA A 225 9.84 -8.27 -8.76
N PHE A 226 9.11 -8.43 -7.67
CA PHE A 226 8.68 -7.31 -6.84
C PHE A 226 9.16 -7.43 -5.39
N VAL A 227 9.11 -6.30 -4.70
CA VAL A 227 9.44 -6.14 -3.27
C VAL A 227 8.27 -5.44 -2.58
N ASP A 228 7.84 -5.94 -1.44
CA ASP A 228 6.93 -5.25 -0.53
C ASP A 228 7.74 -4.36 0.42
N ALA A 229 7.42 -3.06 0.44
CA ALA A 229 8.14 -2.08 1.23
C ALA A 229 8.00 -2.33 2.75
N GLY A 230 6.81 -2.77 3.20
CA GLY A 230 6.55 -3.08 4.59
C GLY A 230 7.42 -4.23 5.07
N GLU A 231 7.40 -5.34 4.34
CA GLU A 231 8.18 -6.54 4.68
C GLU A 231 9.69 -6.25 4.65
N GLN A 232 10.19 -5.55 3.63
CA GLN A 232 11.63 -5.36 3.51
C GLN A 232 12.22 -4.33 4.48
N SER A 233 11.42 -3.36 4.94
CA SER A 233 11.91 -2.22 5.74
C SER A 233 12.38 -2.59 7.14
N GLY A 234 11.89 -3.71 7.67
CA GLY A 234 12.17 -4.15 9.04
C GLY A 234 11.67 -3.19 10.12
N GLN A 235 10.61 -2.42 9.83
CA GLN A 235 10.05 -1.41 10.74
C GLN A 235 8.83 -1.91 11.52
N GLY A 236 8.53 -3.20 11.44
CA GLY A 236 7.35 -3.83 12.03
C GLY A 236 6.17 -3.88 11.08
N PHE A 237 5.01 -4.28 11.58
CA PHE A 237 3.77 -4.31 10.82
C PHE A 237 3.14 -2.91 10.75
N HIS A 238 2.65 -2.54 9.57
CA HIS A 238 1.93 -1.30 9.32
C HIS A 238 0.43 -1.61 9.15
N MET A 239 -0.22 -1.96 10.26
CA MET A 239 -1.63 -2.39 10.24
C MET A 239 -2.53 -1.28 9.72
N THR A 240 -3.18 -1.51 8.58
CA THR A 240 -4.02 -0.52 7.91
C THR A 240 -5.51 -0.75 8.11
N TYR A 241 -5.96 -1.97 8.40
CA TYR A 241 -7.37 -2.33 8.49
C TYR A 241 -7.71 -3.16 9.73
N PRO A 242 -8.92 -3.03 10.32
CA PRO A 242 -9.84 -1.93 10.13
C PRO A 242 -9.36 -0.66 10.84
N SER A 243 -9.67 0.51 10.29
CA SER A 243 -9.46 1.79 10.95
C SER A 243 -10.77 2.21 11.63
N SER A 244 -10.93 1.85 12.90
CA SER A 244 -12.12 2.20 13.66
C SER A 244 -11.77 2.62 15.08
N SER A 245 -12.64 3.45 15.69
CA SER A 245 -12.46 3.85 17.09
C SER A 245 -12.69 2.72 18.11
N LYS A 246 -13.26 1.58 17.68
CA LYS A 246 -13.70 0.51 18.60
C LYS A 246 -12.68 -0.62 18.72
N ILE A 247 -11.94 -0.90 17.67
CA ILE A 247 -10.91 -1.94 17.66
C ILE A 247 -9.66 -1.40 16.97
N PRO A 248 -8.47 -1.77 17.43
CA PRO A 248 -7.23 -1.39 16.74
C PRO A 248 -7.18 -2.02 15.33
N SER A 249 -6.39 -1.46 14.45
CA SER A 249 -6.07 -2.09 13.17
C SER A 249 -5.34 -3.42 13.43
N LEU A 250 -5.74 -4.47 12.71
CA LEU A 250 -5.34 -5.85 13.00
C LEU A 250 -4.61 -6.53 11.84
N ILE A 251 -4.79 -6.01 10.62
CA ILE A 251 -4.20 -6.58 9.40
C ILE A 251 -3.64 -5.47 8.52
N GLU A 252 -2.62 -5.80 7.77
CA GLU A 252 -1.97 -4.98 6.76
C GLU A 252 -2.41 -5.52 5.40
N ILE A 253 -3.27 -4.77 4.69
CA ILE A 253 -3.82 -5.14 3.39
C ILE A 253 -3.58 -4.06 2.34
N ASP A 254 -3.18 -2.87 2.77
CA ASP A 254 -2.68 -1.81 1.90
C ASP A 254 -1.16 -1.93 1.82
N HIS A 255 -0.63 -1.96 0.60
CA HIS A 255 0.79 -2.19 0.35
C HIS A 255 1.39 -1.17 -0.60
N ILE A 256 2.69 -0.98 -0.48
CA ILE A 256 3.55 -0.30 -1.45
C ILE A 256 4.53 -1.34 -1.97
N VAL A 257 4.36 -1.73 -3.21
CA VAL A 257 5.14 -2.78 -3.88
C VAL A 257 5.91 -2.14 -5.04
N TYR A 258 7.16 -2.50 -5.22
CA TYR A 258 7.96 -1.95 -6.32
C TYR A 258 8.81 -3.02 -7.02
N ALA A 259 9.14 -2.79 -8.30
CA ALA A 259 9.96 -3.70 -9.07
C ALA A 259 11.40 -3.74 -8.51
N LYS A 260 11.97 -4.93 -8.34
CA LYS A 260 13.34 -5.12 -7.79
C LYS A 260 14.42 -4.39 -8.57
N ASN A 261 14.22 -4.24 -9.89
CA ASN A 261 15.14 -3.57 -10.80
C ASN A 261 14.84 -2.08 -10.99
N ALA A 262 13.87 -1.52 -10.27
CA ALA A 262 13.50 -0.11 -10.41
C ALA A 262 14.60 0.87 -9.98
N GLY A 263 15.63 0.40 -9.27
CA GLY A 263 16.71 1.26 -8.76
C GLY A 263 16.22 2.21 -7.67
N VAL A 264 15.25 1.74 -6.86
CA VAL A 264 14.69 2.49 -5.73
C VAL A 264 14.67 1.64 -4.48
N VAL A 265 14.59 2.31 -3.33
CA VAL A 265 14.25 1.71 -2.04
C VAL A 265 13.08 2.49 -1.44
N VAL A 266 12.13 1.77 -0.85
CA VAL A 266 10.97 2.38 -0.16
C VAL A 266 10.97 1.91 1.28
N SER A 267 10.98 2.83 2.22
CA SER A 267 10.86 2.55 3.66
C SER A 267 10.33 3.78 4.41
N ASP A 268 10.55 3.88 5.71
CA ASP A 268 10.06 4.97 6.55
C ASP A 268 8.51 5.05 6.48
N LEU A 269 7.89 3.85 6.72
CA LEU A 269 6.45 3.68 6.62
C LEU A 269 5.74 4.19 7.87
N ASP A 270 4.56 4.79 7.67
CA ASP A 270 3.64 5.23 8.73
C ASP A 270 2.19 4.98 8.31
N ALA A 271 1.35 4.51 9.23
CA ALA A 271 -0.05 4.23 9.00
C ALA A 271 -0.93 5.21 9.80
N VAL A 272 -1.59 6.15 9.12
CA VAL A 272 -2.33 7.27 9.71
C VAL A 272 -3.83 7.09 9.47
N ALA A 273 -4.63 7.22 10.53
CA ALA A 273 -6.08 7.16 10.42
C ALA A 273 -6.64 8.45 9.75
N ILE A 274 -7.63 8.28 8.89
CA ILE A 274 -8.40 9.35 8.25
C ILE A 274 -9.88 9.13 8.62
N SER A 275 -10.55 10.20 9.04
CA SER A 275 -11.98 10.16 9.37
C SER A 275 -12.79 9.70 8.16
N GLY A 276 -13.80 8.86 8.39
CA GLY A 276 -14.67 8.32 7.35
C GLY A 276 -14.15 7.09 6.62
N SER A 277 -12.83 6.89 6.54
CA SER A 277 -12.27 5.64 6.02
C SER A 277 -12.23 4.55 7.09
N ASP A 278 -12.38 3.29 6.66
CA ASP A 278 -12.11 2.10 7.46
C ASP A 278 -10.71 1.53 7.21
N HIS A 279 -9.91 2.21 6.39
CA HIS A 279 -8.48 2.00 6.21
C HIS A 279 -7.66 3.14 6.82
N ARG A 280 -6.38 2.88 7.08
CA ARG A 280 -5.39 3.91 7.38
C ARG A 280 -4.63 4.26 6.11
N ALA A 281 -4.32 5.53 5.94
CA ALA A 281 -3.38 5.96 4.92
C ALA A 281 -2.01 5.37 5.21
N LEU A 282 -1.41 4.68 4.25
CA LEU A 282 -0.04 4.20 4.31
C LEU A 282 0.87 5.18 3.58
N ILE A 283 1.82 5.74 4.32
CA ILE A 283 2.78 6.74 3.83
C ILE A 283 4.17 6.12 3.87
N ALA A 284 5.00 6.41 2.88
CA ALA A 284 6.40 5.96 2.86
C ALA A 284 7.31 6.98 2.18
N THR A 285 8.62 6.84 2.40
CA THR A 285 9.66 7.54 1.65
C THR A 285 10.24 6.60 0.59
N LEU A 286 10.32 7.07 -0.64
CA LEU A 286 10.98 6.44 -1.76
C LEU A 286 12.30 7.19 -2.03
N GLU A 287 13.39 6.47 -2.22
CA GLU A 287 14.71 7.00 -2.59
C GLU A 287 15.23 6.30 -3.84
N VAL A 288 15.62 7.06 -4.85
CA VAL A 288 16.33 6.58 -6.04
C VAL A 288 17.79 6.29 -5.68
N GLN A 289 18.30 5.11 -6.15
CA GLN A 289 19.66 4.63 -5.83
C GLN A 289 20.55 4.54 -7.07
#